data_ce9b24c46f66b3d4163237421ce4d1bb
#
_entry.id   ce9b24c46f66b3d4163237421ce4d1bb
#
_cell.length_a   1.000
_cell.length_b   1.000
_cell.length_c   1.000
_cell.angle_alpha   90.00
_cell.angle_beta   90.00
_cell.angle_gamma   90.00
#
_symmetry.space_group_name_H-M   'P 1'
#
loop_
_entity.id
_entity.type
_entity.pdbx_description
1 polymer ?
#
loop_
_entity_poly.entity_id
_entity_poly.type
_entity_poly.pdbx_seq_one_letter_code
_entity_poly.pdbx_strand_id
1 'polypeptide(L)'
;MTGFKMKVTPEIENLTEVCKEHSSLDLSLYQKYDVKRGLRDINGKGVLAGLTQISNVCATKVVDGKEVPCAGSLSYRGYDIKELTRGFIEDDRYGFEETTYLLLFGKLPNGEELEDFTKLLANQRSLPTNFVRDVIMKAPSKDIMNALSRSVLTLYCYDKEPDDISLPNVLRQCLNLISVFPLLSVYGYQAYNHYVCGKSLYIHNPKKELSTAENILRMLRPDKKYSHLEAKILDLALILHMEHGGGNNSTFTTHVVSSSGTDPYSAIAAALGSLKGPQHGGANIKVVSMFQDLKKNVKDISDEEEVREYLKKLLHKEAFDKRGLIYGMGHAIYSVSDPRAQVLKGFVETLAREKGRMKEYNLYAMVEQMAPEVIAEERHIYKGVSANVDFYSGFVYSMLDLPLELYTPIFAVARIVGWSAHRMEELINTDKIIRPAYKNVLAPAVYVPLKERE
;
A
#
# COMPACT_ATOMS: atom_id res chain seq x y z
N MET A 1 -14.45 26.73 9.16
CA MET A 1 -14.47 25.63 10.14
C MET A 1 -13.59 26.02 11.32
N THR A 2 -14.14 26.16 12.52
CA THR A 2 -13.33 26.30 13.74
C THR A 2 -12.66 24.96 14.01
N GLY A 3 -11.39 24.84 13.59
CA GLY A 3 -10.63 23.62 13.79
C GLY A 3 -10.41 23.37 15.29
N PHE A 4 -10.57 22.12 15.71
CA PHE A 4 -10.15 21.65 17.03
C PHE A 4 -8.61 21.78 17.11
N LYS A 5 -8.13 22.91 17.65
CA LYS A 5 -6.68 23.19 17.77
C LYS A 5 -6.25 22.86 19.19
N MET A 6 -5.80 21.64 19.40
CA MET A 6 -4.94 21.34 20.55
C MET A 6 -3.49 21.74 20.19
N LYS A 7 -2.93 22.68 20.92
CA LYS A 7 -1.50 23.02 20.83
C LYS A 7 -0.73 22.18 21.85
N VAL A 8 0.49 21.83 21.51
CA VAL A 8 1.45 21.32 22.50
C VAL A 8 1.72 22.46 23.48
N THR A 9 1.47 22.23 24.75
CA THR A 9 1.73 23.19 25.85
C THR A 9 3.01 22.83 26.57
N PRO A 10 3.63 23.76 27.33
CA PRO A 10 4.80 23.46 28.15
C PRO A 10 4.59 22.29 29.11
N GLU A 11 3.40 22.14 29.66
CA GLU A 11 3.04 21.01 30.53
C GLU A 11 3.11 19.67 29.77
N ILE A 12 2.60 19.64 28.50
CA ILE A 12 2.68 18.44 27.64
C ILE A 12 4.14 18.13 27.29
N GLU A 13 4.97 19.16 27.03
CA GLU A 13 6.40 18.98 26.78
C GLU A 13 7.11 18.36 28.00
N ASN A 14 6.88 18.91 29.21
CA ASN A 14 7.43 18.37 30.45
C ASN A 14 6.99 16.92 30.70
N LEU A 15 5.70 16.61 30.56
CA LEU A 15 5.20 15.24 30.69
C LEU A 15 5.80 14.30 29.64
N THR A 16 6.13 14.81 28.45
CA THR A 16 6.79 14.04 27.41
C THR A 16 8.22 13.64 27.82
N GLU A 17 8.96 14.53 28.46
CA GLU A 17 10.30 14.21 28.98
C GLU A 17 10.24 13.17 30.10
N VAL A 18 9.31 13.29 31.04
CA VAL A 18 9.07 12.28 32.07
C VAL A 18 8.72 10.91 31.43
N CYS A 19 7.87 10.91 30.39
CA CYS A 19 7.53 9.68 29.66
C CYS A 19 8.76 9.05 28.98
N LYS A 20 9.64 9.85 28.37
CA LYS A 20 10.89 9.36 27.74
C LYS A 20 11.83 8.76 28.78
N GLU A 21 12.04 9.42 29.90
CA GLU A 21 12.91 8.96 30.97
C GLU A 21 12.48 7.58 31.49
N HIS A 22 11.19 7.41 31.76
CA HIS A 22 10.68 6.17 32.37
C HIS A 22 10.24 5.10 31.37
N SER A 23 10.22 5.37 30.06
CA SER A 23 9.78 4.41 29.03
C SER A 23 10.89 4.01 28.06
N SER A 24 12.10 4.56 28.19
CA SER A 24 13.24 4.18 27.36
C SER A 24 13.76 2.80 27.70
N LEU A 25 13.92 1.95 26.70
CA LEU A 25 14.47 0.61 26.84
C LEU A 25 15.93 0.58 26.37
N ASP A 26 16.80 -0.05 27.16
CA ASP A 26 18.15 -0.38 26.72
C ASP A 26 18.09 -1.37 25.55
N LEU A 27 18.66 -0.98 24.41
CA LEU A 27 18.65 -1.79 23.19
C LEU A 27 19.40 -3.12 23.35
N SER A 28 20.34 -3.23 24.32
CA SER A 28 21.02 -4.48 24.63
C SER A 28 20.07 -5.58 25.13
N LEU A 29 18.95 -5.19 25.73
CA LEU A 29 17.92 -6.12 26.23
C LEU A 29 17.29 -6.94 25.09
N TYR A 30 17.17 -6.38 23.89
CA TYR A 30 16.67 -7.13 22.73
C TYR A 30 17.57 -8.34 22.41
N GLN A 31 18.89 -8.15 22.47
CA GLN A 31 19.86 -9.22 22.26
C GLN A 31 19.85 -10.19 23.44
N LYS A 32 19.85 -9.66 24.69
CA LYS A 32 19.84 -10.46 25.92
C LYS A 32 18.66 -11.43 25.99
N TYR A 33 17.48 -11.02 25.54
CA TYR A 33 16.25 -11.83 25.55
C TYR A 33 15.90 -12.45 24.20
N ASP A 34 16.80 -12.37 23.20
CA ASP A 34 16.59 -12.87 21.84
C ASP A 34 15.29 -12.33 21.19
N VAL A 35 14.95 -11.07 21.46
CA VAL A 35 13.75 -10.44 20.89
C VAL A 35 14.01 -10.01 19.47
N LYS A 36 13.19 -10.47 18.54
CA LYS A 36 13.27 -10.13 17.10
C LYS A 36 12.58 -8.81 16.85
N ARG A 37 13.35 -7.71 16.78
CA ARG A 37 12.82 -6.35 16.55
C ARG A 37 12.09 -6.27 15.22
N GLY A 38 10.83 -5.79 15.26
CA GLY A 38 9.98 -5.76 14.07
C GLY A 38 9.71 -7.15 13.49
N LEU A 39 9.74 -8.21 14.31
CA LEU A 39 9.61 -9.61 13.91
C LEU A 39 10.65 -10.03 12.84
N ARG A 40 11.86 -9.48 12.94
CA ARG A 40 12.99 -9.86 12.07
C ARG A 40 14.23 -10.17 12.92
N ASP A 41 14.99 -11.18 12.50
CA ASP A 41 16.29 -11.49 13.11
C ASP A 41 17.36 -10.44 12.69
N ILE A 42 18.56 -10.59 13.24
CA ILE A 42 19.69 -9.70 12.96
C ILE A 42 20.11 -9.73 11.48
N ASN A 43 19.84 -10.82 10.75
CA ASN A 43 20.13 -10.98 9.33
C ASN A 43 18.99 -10.43 8.44
N GLY A 44 17.91 -9.91 9.06
CA GLY A 44 16.75 -9.39 8.38
C GLY A 44 15.74 -10.45 7.95
N LYS A 45 15.90 -11.74 8.33
CA LYS A 45 14.94 -12.80 8.07
C LYS A 45 13.70 -12.61 8.95
N GLY A 46 12.50 -12.66 8.35
CA GLY A 46 11.25 -12.55 9.08
C GLY A 46 10.98 -13.76 9.96
N VAL A 47 10.35 -13.51 11.12
CA VAL A 47 9.80 -14.59 11.96
C VAL A 47 8.64 -15.23 11.19
N LEU A 48 8.62 -16.57 11.13
CA LEU A 48 7.48 -17.30 10.55
C LEU A 48 6.31 -17.24 11.52
N ALA A 49 5.34 -16.38 11.23
CA ALA A 49 4.21 -16.09 12.10
C ALA A 49 2.92 -16.82 11.70
N GLY A 50 2.84 -17.37 10.50
CA GLY A 50 1.65 -18.05 9.99
C GLY A 50 1.90 -18.76 8.67
N LEU A 51 0.87 -19.43 8.18
CA LEU A 51 0.84 -20.11 6.89
C LEU A 51 -0.21 -19.46 5.99
N THR A 52 0.03 -19.42 4.68
CA THR A 52 -0.91 -18.87 3.70
C THR A 52 -0.83 -19.63 2.37
N GLN A 53 -1.97 -19.75 1.70
CA GLN A 53 -2.07 -20.22 0.33
C GLN A 53 -2.34 -19.06 -0.67
N ILE A 54 -2.43 -17.81 -0.19
CA ILE A 54 -2.85 -16.66 -1.00
C ILE A 54 -1.73 -16.23 -1.94
N SER A 55 -0.51 -16.08 -1.41
CA SER A 55 0.63 -15.63 -2.20
C SER A 55 1.95 -16.17 -1.68
N ASN A 56 2.94 -16.22 -2.57
CA ASN A 56 4.32 -16.52 -2.21
C ASN A 56 5.23 -15.39 -2.71
N VAL A 57 6.07 -14.88 -1.80
CA VAL A 57 7.06 -13.82 -2.07
C VAL A 57 8.44 -14.40 -1.80
N CYS A 58 9.24 -14.57 -2.83
CA CYS A 58 10.55 -15.21 -2.72
C CYS A 58 11.63 -14.37 -3.41
N ALA A 59 12.81 -14.30 -2.80
CA ALA A 59 14.00 -13.65 -3.36
C ALA A 59 15.31 -14.40 -3.00
N THR A 60 15.19 -15.60 -2.49
CA THR A 60 16.32 -16.48 -2.19
C THR A 60 16.08 -17.87 -2.74
N LYS A 61 17.15 -18.57 -3.08
CA LYS A 61 17.13 -19.99 -3.45
C LYS A 61 18.19 -20.74 -2.66
N VAL A 62 17.98 -22.03 -2.47
CA VAL A 62 18.96 -22.87 -1.82
C VAL A 62 19.95 -23.41 -2.86
N VAL A 63 21.24 -23.14 -2.66
CA VAL A 63 22.36 -23.70 -3.46
C VAL A 63 23.33 -24.29 -2.48
N ASP A 64 23.63 -25.57 -2.61
CA ASP A 64 24.55 -26.34 -1.73
C ASP A 64 24.20 -26.18 -0.24
N GLY A 65 22.89 -26.22 0.08
CA GLY A 65 22.37 -26.10 1.46
C GLY A 65 22.41 -24.68 2.05
N LYS A 66 22.80 -23.67 1.28
CA LYS A 66 22.84 -22.26 1.70
C LYS A 66 21.80 -21.42 0.95
N GLU A 67 21.13 -20.54 1.67
CA GLU A 67 20.24 -19.53 1.05
C GLU A 67 21.11 -18.48 0.34
N VAL A 68 20.90 -18.29 -0.96
CA VAL A 68 21.55 -17.25 -1.76
C VAL A 68 20.50 -16.34 -2.40
N PRO A 69 20.77 -15.04 -2.55
CA PRO A 69 19.87 -14.13 -3.26
C PRO A 69 19.63 -14.60 -4.71
N CYS A 70 18.39 -14.44 -5.17
CA CYS A 70 18.02 -14.67 -6.56
C CYS A 70 17.06 -13.56 -7.06
N ALA A 71 16.72 -13.59 -8.34
CA ALA A 71 15.67 -12.73 -8.88
C ALA A 71 14.39 -12.94 -8.08
N GLY A 72 13.74 -11.82 -7.71
CA GLY A 72 12.50 -11.88 -6.97
C GLY A 72 11.39 -12.56 -7.76
N SER A 73 10.57 -13.34 -7.08
CA SER A 73 9.33 -13.91 -7.61
C SER A 73 8.16 -13.58 -6.70
N LEU A 74 7.00 -13.44 -7.31
CA LEU A 74 5.71 -13.28 -6.66
C LEU A 74 4.71 -14.18 -7.36
N SER A 75 3.99 -14.99 -6.59
CA SER A 75 2.89 -15.76 -7.13
C SER A 75 1.61 -15.51 -6.34
N TYR A 76 0.49 -15.50 -7.05
CA TYR A 76 -0.86 -15.45 -6.50
C TYR A 76 -1.50 -16.82 -6.66
N ARG A 77 -1.85 -17.47 -5.55
CA ARG A 77 -2.41 -18.82 -5.55
C ARG A 77 -1.61 -19.83 -6.40
N GLY A 78 -0.27 -19.66 -6.41
CA GLY A 78 0.64 -20.50 -7.17
C GLY A 78 0.95 -20.04 -8.61
N TYR A 79 0.18 -19.10 -9.16
CA TYR A 79 0.44 -18.54 -10.50
C TYR A 79 1.47 -17.42 -10.42
N ASP A 80 2.55 -17.49 -11.21
CA ASP A 80 3.54 -16.42 -11.29
C ASP A 80 2.93 -15.13 -11.82
N ILE A 81 3.24 -14.00 -11.16
CA ILE A 81 2.64 -12.70 -11.48
C ILE A 81 2.95 -12.22 -12.89
N LYS A 82 4.12 -12.57 -13.44
CA LYS A 82 4.51 -12.20 -14.81
C LYS A 82 3.72 -13.00 -15.83
N GLU A 83 3.52 -14.30 -15.57
CA GLU A 83 2.71 -15.16 -16.43
C GLU A 83 1.24 -14.71 -16.43
N LEU A 84 0.72 -14.46 -15.24
CA LEU A 84 -0.65 -13.99 -15.05
C LEU A 84 -0.90 -12.68 -15.81
N THR A 85 -0.02 -11.69 -15.61
CA THR A 85 -0.17 -10.38 -16.28
C THR A 85 0.09 -10.46 -17.78
N ARG A 86 0.99 -11.32 -18.23
CA ARG A 86 1.22 -11.57 -19.66
C ARG A 86 -0.07 -12.06 -20.36
N GLY A 87 -0.81 -12.99 -19.75
CA GLY A 87 -2.08 -13.46 -20.31
C GLY A 87 -3.10 -12.35 -20.52
N PHE A 88 -3.25 -11.42 -19.56
CA PHE A 88 -4.16 -10.28 -19.71
C PHE A 88 -3.73 -9.31 -20.81
N ILE A 89 -2.41 -9.16 -21.00
CA ILE A 89 -1.83 -8.26 -21.99
C ILE A 89 -2.02 -8.83 -23.40
N GLU A 90 -1.65 -10.10 -23.60
CA GLU A 90 -1.76 -10.79 -24.88
C GLU A 90 -3.22 -10.88 -25.38
N ASP A 91 -4.17 -11.09 -24.46
CA ASP A 91 -5.60 -11.13 -24.77
C ASP A 91 -6.25 -9.73 -24.87
N ASP A 92 -5.50 -8.66 -24.67
CA ASP A 92 -5.99 -7.26 -24.59
C ASP A 92 -7.22 -7.08 -23.69
N ARG A 93 -7.26 -7.72 -22.52
CA ARG A 93 -8.38 -7.65 -21.57
C ARG A 93 -7.94 -7.10 -20.21
N TYR A 94 -8.89 -6.68 -19.40
CA TYR A 94 -8.66 -6.24 -18.01
C TYR A 94 -8.57 -7.47 -17.11
N GLY A 95 -7.64 -7.43 -16.13
CA GLY A 95 -7.35 -8.58 -15.29
C GLY A 95 -7.70 -8.39 -13.81
N PHE A 96 -8.14 -7.18 -13.40
CA PHE A 96 -8.43 -6.91 -11.98
C PHE A 96 -9.51 -7.84 -11.41
N GLU A 97 -10.63 -8.00 -12.10
CA GLU A 97 -11.75 -8.84 -11.65
C GLU A 97 -11.37 -10.32 -11.64
N GLU A 98 -10.65 -10.81 -12.64
CA GLU A 98 -10.16 -12.19 -12.69
C GLU A 98 -9.15 -12.48 -11.57
N THR A 99 -8.21 -11.56 -11.33
CA THR A 99 -7.24 -11.72 -10.25
C THR A 99 -7.91 -11.64 -8.88
N THR A 100 -8.97 -10.83 -8.73
CA THR A 100 -9.82 -10.80 -7.53
C THR A 100 -10.47 -12.15 -7.29
N TYR A 101 -11.03 -12.77 -8.32
CA TYR A 101 -11.59 -14.12 -8.24
C TYR A 101 -10.53 -15.14 -7.82
N LEU A 102 -9.37 -15.12 -8.48
CA LEU A 102 -8.27 -16.02 -8.17
C LEU A 102 -7.84 -15.92 -6.70
N LEU A 103 -7.61 -14.72 -6.19
CA LEU A 103 -7.16 -14.50 -4.81
C LEU A 103 -8.20 -14.96 -3.78
N LEU A 104 -9.48 -14.68 -4.02
CA LEU A 104 -10.57 -15.05 -3.11
C LEU A 104 -10.88 -16.54 -3.14
N PHE A 105 -10.93 -17.17 -4.31
CA PHE A 105 -11.43 -18.53 -4.47
C PHE A 105 -10.38 -19.59 -4.79
N GLY A 106 -9.13 -19.18 -5.02
CA GLY A 106 -8.00 -20.11 -5.16
C GLY A 106 -7.88 -20.78 -6.53
N LYS A 107 -8.70 -20.42 -7.50
CA LYS A 107 -8.66 -20.92 -8.88
C LYS A 107 -8.92 -19.82 -9.90
N LEU A 108 -8.42 -19.97 -11.11
CA LEU A 108 -8.82 -19.13 -12.23
C LEU A 108 -10.26 -19.44 -12.65
N PRO A 109 -11.09 -18.42 -12.90
CA PRO A 109 -12.45 -18.63 -13.41
C PRO A 109 -12.42 -19.08 -14.87
N ASN A 110 -13.43 -19.85 -15.30
CA ASN A 110 -13.74 -19.96 -16.71
C ASN A 110 -14.48 -18.71 -17.21
N GLY A 111 -14.81 -18.64 -18.52
CA GLY A 111 -15.42 -17.45 -19.10
C GLY A 111 -16.78 -17.10 -18.48
N GLU A 112 -17.63 -18.07 -18.20
CA GLU A 112 -18.94 -17.89 -17.56
C GLU A 112 -18.79 -17.42 -16.10
N GLU A 113 -17.94 -18.09 -15.33
CA GLU A 113 -17.63 -17.72 -13.95
C GLU A 113 -17.08 -16.29 -13.85
N LEU A 114 -16.22 -15.88 -14.79
CA LEU A 114 -15.67 -14.54 -14.84
C LEU A 114 -16.74 -13.49 -15.16
N GLU A 115 -17.59 -13.77 -16.14
CA GLU A 115 -18.68 -12.86 -16.52
C GLU A 115 -19.66 -12.66 -15.36
N ASP A 116 -20.09 -13.74 -14.71
CA ASP A 116 -21.01 -13.69 -13.58
C ASP A 116 -20.40 -12.98 -12.36
N PHE A 117 -19.12 -13.23 -12.08
CA PHE A 117 -18.42 -12.57 -11.00
C PHE A 117 -18.24 -11.06 -11.27
N THR A 118 -17.90 -10.69 -12.49
CA THR A 118 -17.80 -9.29 -12.90
C THR A 118 -19.13 -8.56 -12.77
N LYS A 119 -20.24 -9.19 -13.18
CA LYS A 119 -21.62 -8.69 -12.98
C LYS A 119 -21.95 -8.54 -11.51
N LEU A 120 -21.55 -9.50 -10.67
CA LEU A 120 -21.76 -9.46 -9.22
C LEU A 120 -21.09 -8.24 -8.61
N LEU A 121 -19.80 -8.01 -8.89
CA LEU A 121 -19.07 -6.83 -8.40
C LEU A 121 -19.69 -5.53 -8.94
N ALA A 122 -20.02 -5.48 -10.23
CA ALA A 122 -20.60 -4.31 -10.87
C ALA A 122 -21.95 -3.91 -10.24
N ASN A 123 -22.77 -4.87 -9.85
CA ASN A 123 -24.05 -4.63 -9.18
C ASN A 123 -23.88 -4.07 -7.75
N GLN A 124 -22.74 -4.30 -7.12
CA GLN A 124 -22.42 -3.78 -5.77
C GLN A 124 -21.72 -2.41 -5.79
N ARG A 125 -21.41 -1.85 -6.97
CA ARG A 125 -20.74 -0.52 -7.11
C ARG A 125 -21.72 0.62 -6.80
N SER A 126 -22.32 0.61 -5.61
CA SER A 126 -23.21 1.68 -5.14
C SER A 126 -23.07 1.88 -3.64
N LEU A 127 -23.21 3.11 -3.20
CA LEU A 127 -23.19 3.49 -1.79
C LEU A 127 -24.64 3.64 -1.26
N PRO A 128 -24.86 3.49 0.06
CA PRO A 128 -26.17 3.72 0.64
C PRO A 128 -26.73 5.12 0.30
N THR A 129 -28.06 5.26 0.29
CA THR A 129 -28.74 6.52 0.00
C THR A 129 -28.19 7.64 0.88
N ASN A 130 -27.85 8.78 0.28
CA ASN A 130 -27.28 9.97 0.92
C ASN A 130 -25.89 9.79 1.55
N PHE A 131 -25.26 8.62 1.49
CA PHE A 131 -23.94 8.37 2.09
C PHE A 131 -22.87 9.37 1.63
N VAL A 132 -22.80 9.65 0.33
CA VAL A 132 -21.86 10.63 -0.23
C VAL A 132 -22.06 12.01 0.42
N ARG A 133 -23.31 12.49 0.50
CA ARG A 133 -23.65 13.78 1.08
C ARG A 133 -23.37 13.83 2.58
N ASP A 134 -23.82 12.82 3.32
CA ASP A 134 -23.91 12.88 4.79
C ASP A 134 -22.63 12.37 5.48
N VAL A 135 -21.83 11.54 4.80
CA VAL A 135 -20.59 10.98 5.35
C VAL A 135 -19.38 11.58 4.68
N ILE A 136 -19.25 11.44 3.35
CA ILE A 136 -18.03 11.81 2.64
C ILE A 136 -17.88 13.34 2.57
N MET A 137 -18.93 14.06 2.17
CA MET A 137 -18.87 15.52 1.98
C MET A 137 -18.90 16.32 3.28
N LYS A 138 -19.44 15.79 4.38
CA LYS A 138 -19.54 16.50 5.66
C LYS A 138 -18.20 16.74 6.35
N ALA A 139 -17.21 15.88 6.12
CA ALA A 139 -15.90 15.97 6.74
C ALA A 139 -14.77 15.75 5.72
N PRO A 140 -14.63 16.67 4.74
CA PRO A 140 -13.57 16.57 3.74
C PRO A 140 -12.19 16.65 4.39
N SER A 141 -11.24 15.86 3.92
CA SER A 141 -9.87 15.80 4.45
C SER A 141 -8.88 15.73 3.31
N LYS A 142 -7.73 16.40 3.46
CA LYS A 142 -6.58 16.21 2.57
C LYS A 142 -6.07 14.78 2.63
N ASP A 143 -6.18 14.15 3.78
CA ASP A 143 -5.82 12.76 3.99
C ASP A 143 -6.98 11.86 3.54
N ILE A 144 -6.93 11.43 2.28
CA ILE A 144 -7.99 10.58 1.70
C ILE A 144 -7.98 9.17 2.34
N MET A 145 -6.86 8.68 2.83
CA MET A 145 -6.81 7.42 3.60
C MET A 145 -7.62 7.52 4.89
N ASN A 146 -7.58 8.68 5.58
CA ASN A 146 -8.44 8.93 6.75
C ASN A 146 -9.92 8.99 6.34
N ALA A 147 -10.25 9.69 5.25
CA ALA A 147 -11.61 9.74 4.74
C ALA A 147 -12.15 8.35 4.38
N LEU A 148 -11.31 7.52 3.73
CA LEU A 148 -11.63 6.13 3.38
C LEU A 148 -11.88 5.28 4.64
N SER A 149 -10.99 5.33 5.64
CA SER A 149 -11.15 4.57 6.89
C SER A 149 -12.44 4.94 7.63
N ARG A 150 -12.76 6.23 7.74
CA ARG A 150 -14.02 6.70 8.35
C ARG A 150 -15.24 6.21 7.57
N SER A 151 -15.17 6.25 6.25
CA SER A 151 -16.25 5.76 5.39
C SER A 151 -16.48 4.26 5.57
N VAL A 152 -15.39 3.46 5.63
CA VAL A 152 -15.46 2.02 5.88
C VAL A 152 -16.12 1.74 7.23
N LEU A 153 -15.68 2.39 8.31
CA LEU A 153 -16.29 2.23 9.64
C LEU A 153 -17.76 2.66 9.67
N THR A 154 -18.11 3.70 8.90
CA THR A 154 -19.50 4.15 8.83
C THR A 154 -20.40 3.20 8.06
N LEU A 155 -19.87 2.46 7.06
CA LEU A 155 -20.64 1.44 6.33
C LEU A 155 -21.17 0.32 7.25
N TYR A 156 -20.49 0.04 8.36
CA TYR A 156 -20.98 -0.86 9.41
C TYR A 156 -22.41 -0.53 9.84
N CYS A 157 -22.74 0.76 10.02
CA CYS A 157 -24.06 1.22 10.45
C CYS A 157 -25.17 1.02 9.40
N TYR A 158 -24.79 0.74 8.15
CA TYR A 158 -25.74 0.50 7.05
C TYR A 158 -25.87 -0.99 6.71
N ASP A 159 -25.06 -1.85 7.30
CA ASP A 159 -25.19 -3.30 7.18
C ASP A 159 -26.22 -3.80 8.23
N LYS A 160 -27.09 -4.73 7.83
CA LYS A 160 -28.08 -5.31 8.73
C LYS A 160 -27.50 -6.41 9.62
N GLU A 161 -26.43 -7.04 9.17
CA GLU A 161 -25.75 -8.16 9.85
C GLU A 161 -24.24 -7.88 9.92
N PRO A 162 -23.81 -6.75 10.54
CA PRO A 162 -22.42 -6.34 10.51
C PRO A 162 -21.52 -7.28 11.31
N ASP A 163 -22.02 -7.86 12.40
CA ASP A 163 -21.28 -8.71 13.35
C ASP A 163 -21.42 -10.23 13.08
N ASP A 164 -22.22 -10.61 12.06
CA ASP A 164 -22.25 -12.01 11.64
C ASP A 164 -20.97 -12.36 10.88
N ILE A 165 -20.09 -13.12 11.55
CA ILE A 165 -18.80 -13.58 11.01
C ILE A 165 -18.88 -14.94 10.30
N SER A 166 -20.09 -15.42 9.95
CA SER A 166 -20.23 -16.58 9.08
C SER A 166 -19.55 -16.34 7.73
N LEU A 167 -18.93 -17.37 7.17
CA LEU A 167 -18.17 -17.25 5.91
C LEU A 167 -18.98 -16.62 4.76
N PRO A 168 -20.27 -16.99 4.53
CA PRO A 168 -21.06 -16.35 3.48
C PRO A 168 -21.28 -14.87 3.72
N ASN A 169 -21.53 -14.44 4.96
CA ASN A 169 -21.75 -13.05 5.28
C ASN A 169 -20.47 -12.21 5.18
N VAL A 170 -19.34 -12.72 5.68
CA VAL A 170 -18.05 -12.06 5.54
C VAL A 170 -17.64 -11.94 4.09
N LEU A 171 -17.85 -12.97 3.26
CA LEU A 171 -17.58 -12.88 1.82
C LEU A 171 -18.46 -11.80 1.16
N ARG A 172 -19.75 -11.73 1.47
CA ARG A 172 -20.67 -10.68 1.01
C ARG A 172 -20.13 -9.28 1.36
N GLN A 173 -19.70 -9.08 2.60
CA GLN A 173 -19.15 -7.80 3.07
C GLN A 173 -17.83 -7.46 2.37
N CYS A 174 -16.94 -8.43 2.18
CA CYS A 174 -15.68 -8.23 1.46
C CYS A 174 -15.93 -7.86 -0.01
N LEU A 175 -16.83 -8.54 -0.72
CA LEU A 175 -17.18 -8.22 -2.11
C LEU A 175 -17.80 -6.83 -2.24
N ASN A 176 -18.63 -6.43 -1.28
CA ASN A 176 -19.19 -5.08 -1.23
C ASN A 176 -18.05 -4.04 -1.04
N LEU A 177 -17.16 -4.22 -0.07
CA LEU A 177 -16.04 -3.32 0.18
C LEU A 177 -15.12 -3.21 -1.04
N ILE A 178 -14.75 -4.33 -1.70
CA ILE A 178 -13.97 -4.33 -2.94
C ILE A 178 -14.65 -3.46 -4.00
N SER A 179 -15.97 -3.60 -4.14
CA SER A 179 -16.75 -2.88 -5.16
C SER A 179 -16.88 -1.39 -4.89
N VAL A 180 -16.93 -0.95 -3.62
CA VAL A 180 -17.16 0.46 -3.27
C VAL A 180 -15.87 1.24 -2.96
N PHE A 181 -14.72 0.60 -2.74
CA PHE A 181 -13.45 1.28 -2.46
C PHE A 181 -13.04 2.31 -3.51
N PRO A 182 -13.20 2.04 -4.83
CA PRO A 182 -12.99 3.06 -5.85
C PRO A 182 -13.87 4.31 -5.65
N LEU A 183 -15.15 4.12 -5.32
CA LEU A 183 -16.09 5.21 -5.09
C LEU A 183 -15.70 6.03 -3.87
N LEU A 184 -15.41 5.36 -2.74
CA LEU A 184 -15.02 6.01 -1.49
C LEU A 184 -13.74 6.83 -1.66
N SER A 185 -12.76 6.30 -2.41
CA SER A 185 -11.49 6.97 -2.67
C SER A 185 -11.68 8.20 -3.56
N VAL A 186 -12.34 8.05 -4.70
CA VAL A 186 -12.53 9.13 -5.66
C VAL A 186 -13.46 10.22 -5.10
N TYR A 187 -14.57 9.84 -4.48
CA TYR A 187 -15.49 10.82 -3.89
C TYR A 187 -14.89 11.53 -2.67
N GLY A 188 -14.07 10.83 -1.87
CA GLY A 188 -13.28 11.45 -0.82
C GLY A 188 -12.35 12.54 -1.34
N TYR A 189 -11.64 12.26 -2.46
CA TYR A 189 -10.81 13.25 -3.13
C TYR A 189 -11.65 14.40 -3.71
N GLN A 190 -12.77 14.13 -4.37
CA GLN A 190 -13.63 15.18 -4.93
C GLN A 190 -14.19 16.11 -3.85
N ALA A 191 -14.55 15.55 -2.69
CA ALA A 191 -14.96 16.35 -1.54
C ALA A 191 -13.82 17.26 -1.03
N TYR A 192 -12.61 16.73 -0.88
CA TYR A 192 -11.42 17.52 -0.52
C TYR A 192 -11.15 18.61 -1.57
N ASN A 193 -11.12 18.24 -2.84
CA ASN A 193 -10.84 19.15 -3.94
C ASN A 193 -11.85 20.32 -4.00
N HIS A 194 -13.11 20.04 -3.73
CA HIS A 194 -14.16 21.06 -3.72
C HIS A 194 -14.10 21.92 -2.45
N TYR A 195 -14.27 21.33 -1.28
CA TYR A 195 -14.45 22.08 -0.03
C TYR A 195 -13.17 22.70 0.53
N VAL A 196 -12.01 22.14 0.22
CA VAL A 196 -10.73 22.62 0.76
C VAL A 196 -9.92 23.37 -0.31
N CYS A 197 -9.91 22.88 -1.56
CA CYS A 197 -9.14 23.50 -2.65
C CYS A 197 -9.97 24.47 -3.50
N GLY A 198 -11.28 24.62 -3.25
CA GLY A 198 -12.16 25.58 -3.96
C GLY A 198 -12.41 25.23 -5.43
N LYS A 199 -12.24 23.96 -5.84
CA LYS A 199 -12.48 23.51 -7.20
C LYS A 199 -13.94 23.09 -7.40
N SER A 200 -14.34 22.90 -8.68
CA SER A 200 -15.66 22.38 -9.02
C SER A 200 -15.85 20.95 -8.47
N LEU A 201 -17.07 20.66 -8.01
CA LEU A 201 -17.42 19.33 -7.52
C LEU A 201 -17.88 18.45 -8.70
N TYR A 202 -17.25 17.30 -8.84
CA TYR A 202 -17.63 16.29 -9.83
C TYR A 202 -17.95 14.98 -9.10
N ILE A 203 -19.20 14.51 -9.20
CA ILE A 203 -19.63 13.22 -8.68
C ILE A 203 -20.20 12.42 -9.86
N HIS A 204 -19.34 11.62 -10.45
CA HIS A 204 -19.70 10.76 -11.57
C HIS A 204 -20.01 9.36 -11.08
N ASN A 205 -21.20 8.85 -11.38
CA ASN A 205 -21.58 7.47 -11.01
C ASN A 205 -20.76 6.46 -11.84
N PRO A 206 -20.35 5.34 -11.23
CA PRO A 206 -19.71 4.25 -11.97
C PRO A 206 -20.68 3.66 -13.00
N LYS A 207 -20.12 3.02 -14.01
CA LYS A 207 -20.88 2.26 -15.01
C LYS A 207 -20.64 0.78 -14.82
N LYS A 208 -21.70 -0.03 -14.96
CA LYS A 208 -21.63 -1.48 -14.74
C LYS A 208 -20.80 -2.20 -15.80
N GLU A 209 -20.88 -1.70 -17.04
CA GLU A 209 -20.19 -2.24 -18.22
C GLU A 209 -18.69 -1.97 -18.26
N LEU A 210 -18.17 -1.10 -17.38
CA LEU A 210 -16.77 -0.72 -17.33
C LEU A 210 -16.03 -1.50 -16.24
N SER A 211 -14.75 -1.80 -16.49
CA SER A 211 -13.82 -2.37 -15.50
C SER A 211 -13.60 -1.43 -14.30
N THR A 212 -13.00 -1.94 -13.26
CA THR A 212 -12.64 -1.13 -12.06
C THR A 212 -11.70 0.02 -12.43
N ALA A 213 -10.67 -0.23 -13.24
CA ALA A 213 -9.72 0.79 -13.68
C ALA A 213 -10.37 1.89 -14.52
N GLU A 214 -11.20 1.52 -15.48
CA GLU A 214 -11.96 2.48 -16.30
C GLU A 214 -12.89 3.34 -15.44
N ASN A 215 -13.59 2.75 -14.50
CA ASN A 215 -14.46 3.47 -13.59
C ASN A 215 -13.69 4.48 -12.71
N ILE A 216 -12.50 4.13 -12.21
CA ILE A 216 -11.66 5.05 -11.45
C ILE A 216 -11.33 6.29 -12.30
N LEU A 217 -10.79 6.11 -13.51
CA LEU A 217 -10.42 7.22 -14.39
C LEU A 217 -11.64 8.07 -14.78
N ARG A 218 -12.74 7.40 -15.15
CA ARG A 218 -13.99 8.06 -15.51
C ARG A 218 -14.59 8.87 -14.37
N MET A 219 -14.61 8.34 -13.16
CA MET A 219 -15.16 9.05 -12.00
C MET A 219 -14.29 10.20 -11.54
N LEU A 220 -12.96 10.09 -11.72
CA LEU A 220 -11.99 11.10 -11.28
C LEU A 220 -12.00 12.32 -12.22
N ARG A 221 -12.07 12.11 -13.53
CA ARG A 221 -11.88 13.16 -14.54
C ARG A 221 -13.16 13.94 -14.80
N PRO A 222 -13.08 15.30 -14.86
CA PRO A 222 -14.25 16.14 -15.12
C PRO A 222 -15.00 15.80 -16.42
N ASP A 223 -14.25 15.51 -17.48
CA ASP A 223 -14.77 15.18 -18.82
C ASP A 223 -15.04 13.68 -19.03
N LYS A 224 -14.73 12.84 -18.04
CA LYS A 224 -14.91 11.36 -18.05
C LYS A 224 -14.07 10.63 -19.11
N LYS A 225 -13.09 11.30 -19.71
CA LYS A 225 -12.30 10.74 -20.82
C LYS A 225 -11.01 10.10 -20.32
N TYR A 226 -10.64 9.02 -20.94
CA TYR A 226 -9.37 8.31 -20.76
C TYR A 226 -9.04 7.53 -22.04
N SER A 227 -7.77 7.23 -22.26
CA SER A 227 -7.38 6.32 -23.35
C SER A 227 -7.46 4.85 -22.89
N HIS A 228 -7.57 3.93 -23.84
CA HIS A 228 -7.53 2.51 -23.57
C HIS A 228 -6.22 2.12 -22.85
N LEU A 229 -5.09 2.66 -23.31
CA LEU A 229 -3.78 2.43 -22.70
C LEU A 229 -3.73 2.90 -21.24
N GLU A 230 -4.29 4.07 -20.92
CA GLU A 230 -4.37 4.56 -19.53
C GLU A 230 -5.12 3.59 -18.62
N ALA A 231 -6.27 3.10 -19.08
CA ALA A 231 -7.09 2.16 -18.30
C ALA A 231 -6.39 0.80 -18.13
N LYS A 232 -5.74 0.28 -19.17
CA LYS A 232 -4.95 -0.97 -19.12
C LYS A 232 -3.79 -0.88 -18.15
N ILE A 233 -3.06 0.22 -18.16
CA ILE A 233 -1.91 0.43 -17.26
C ILE A 233 -2.37 0.62 -15.81
N LEU A 234 -3.49 1.31 -15.58
CA LEU A 234 -4.06 1.41 -14.24
C LEU A 234 -4.52 0.03 -13.73
N ASP A 235 -5.19 -0.75 -14.56
CA ASP A 235 -5.61 -2.12 -14.24
C ASP A 235 -4.41 -2.99 -13.85
N LEU A 236 -3.35 -2.95 -14.65
CA LEU A 236 -2.10 -3.66 -14.37
C LEU A 236 -1.48 -3.20 -13.05
N ALA A 237 -1.43 -1.89 -12.78
CA ALA A 237 -0.92 -1.36 -11.52
C ALA A 237 -1.77 -1.84 -10.33
N LEU A 238 -3.09 -1.90 -10.46
CA LEU A 238 -3.96 -2.47 -9.44
C LEU A 238 -3.63 -3.95 -9.18
N ILE A 239 -3.50 -4.78 -10.22
CA ILE A 239 -3.14 -6.21 -10.09
C ILE A 239 -1.83 -6.38 -9.31
N LEU A 240 -0.79 -5.61 -9.64
CA LEU A 240 0.53 -5.70 -9.01
C LEU A 240 0.54 -5.24 -7.54
N HIS A 241 -0.47 -4.50 -7.11
CA HIS A 241 -0.61 -4.02 -5.73
C HIS A 241 -1.59 -4.84 -4.87
N MET A 242 -2.34 -5.79 -5.46
CA MET A 242 -3.38 -6.55 -4.74
C MET A 242 -2.84 -7.30 -3.53
N GLU A 243 -1.66 -7.93 -3.66
CA GLU A 243 -1.15 -8.82 -2.63
C GLU A 243 0.39 -8.81 -2.60
N HIS A 244 0.97 -9.02 -1.41
CA HIS A 244 2.42 -9.12 -1.23
C HIS A 244 2.81 -9.85 0.05
N GLY A 245 2.16 -10.97 0.33
CA GLY A 245 2.46 -11.86 1.44
C GLY A 245 1.75 -11.52 2.75
N GLY A 246 1.43 -12.55 3.53
CA GLY A 246 0.74 -12.46 4.82
C GLY A 246 1.52 -11.68 5.89
N GLY A 247 2.85 -11.60 5.77
CA GLY A 247 3.73 -10.83 6.66
C GLY A 247 3.84 -9.34 6.32
N ASN A 248 3.20 -8.86 5.25
CA ASN A 248 3.09 -7.44 4.97
C ASN A 248 2.35 -6.73 6.12
N ASN A 249 2.80 -5.54 6.55
CA ASN A 249 2.32 -4.91 7.78
C ASN A 249 0.80 -4.76 7.84
N SER A 250 0.15 -4.29 6.76
CA SER A 250 -1.31 -4.16 6.73
C SER A 250 -2.04 -5.50 6.62
N THR A 251 -1.48 -6.47 5.91
CA THR A 251 -2.02 -7.84 5.83
C THR A 251 -1.89 -8.55 7.18
N PHE A 252 -0.74 -8.43 7.85
CA PHE A 252 -0.56 -8.97 9.20
C PHE A 252 -1.51 -8.31 10.21
N THR A 253 -1.74 -7.01 10.09
CA THR A 253 -2.77 -6.30 10.88
C THR A 253 -4.15 -6.90 10.63
N THR A 254 -4.49 -7.24 9.39
CA THR A 254 -5.75 -7.92 9.06
C THR A 254 -5.86 -9.26 9.76
N HIS A 255 -4.81 -10.09 9.77
CA HIS A 255 -4.77 -11.35 10.51
C HIS A 255 -4.97 -11.13 12.02
N VAL A 256 -4.18 -10.21 12.62
CA VAL A 256 -4.26 -9.94 14.07
C VAL A 256 -5.66 -9.52 14.48
N VAL A 257 -6.27 -8.59 13.74
CA VAL A 257 -7.60 -8.06 14.08
C VAL A 257 -8.69 -9.07 13.77
N SER A 258 -8.58 -9.82 12.66
CA SER A 258 -9.52 -10.89 12.31
C SER A 258 -9.54 -12.02 13.32
N SER A 259 -8.38 -12.38 13.89
CA SER A 259 -8.25 -13.44 14.89
C SER A 259 -9.00 -13.15 16.20
N SER A 260 -9.38 -11.89 16.45
CA SER A 260 -10.23 -11.52 17.59
C SER A 260 -11.71 -11.78 17.37
N GLY A 261 -12.14 -12.18 16.17
CA GLY A 261 -13.54 -12.42 15.82
C GLY A 261 -14.33 -11.13 15.52
N THR A 262 -13.69 -10.00 15.23
CA THR A 262 -14.37 -8.75 14.90
C THR A 262 -14.95 -8.74 13.47
N ASP A 263 -15.76 -7.73 13.17
CA ASP A 263 -16.39 -7.50 11.86
C ASP A 263 -15.36 -7.10 10.78
N PRO A 264 -15.69 -7.24 9.48
CA PRO A 264 -14.79 -6.87 8.38
C PRO A 264 -14.50 -5.37 8.30
N TYR A 265 -15.45 -4.50 8.65
CA TYR A 265 -15.28 -3.05 8.56
C TYR A 265 -14.17 -2.58 9.52
N SER A 266 -14.18 -3.10 10.75
CA SER A 266 -13.14 -2.86 11.77
C SER A 266 -11.79 -3.41 11.34
N ALA A 267 -11.73 -4.64 10.82
CA ALA A 267 -10.49 -5.28 10.36
C ALA A 267 -9.87 -4.51 9.19
N ILE A 268 -10.67 -4.12 8.20
CA ILE A 268 -10.21 -3.36 7.04
C ILE A 268 -9.83 -1.92 7.41
N ALA A 269 -10.54 -1.28 8.33
CA ALA A 269 -10.15 0.04 8.83
C ALA A 269 -8.80 0.01 9.57
N ALA A 270 -8.52 -1.05 10.32
CA ALA A 270 -7.20 -1.28 10.94
C ALA A 270 -6.10 -1.46 9.89
N ALA A 271 -6.35 -2.25 8.84
CA ALA A 271 -5.44 -2.44 7.73
C ALA A 271 -5.16 -1.12 6.96
N LEU A 272 -6.18 -0.29 6.74
CA LEU A 272 -6.05 1.05 6.18
C LEU A 272 -5.17 1.95 7.07
N GLY A 273 -5.35 1.89 8.40
CA GLY A 273 -4.50 2.61 9.35
C GLY A 273 -3.03 2.22 9.25
N SER A 274 -2.76 0.92 9.08
CA SER A 274 -1.41 0.39 8.84
C SER A 274 -0.85 0.88 7.49
N LEU A 275 -1.62 0.74 6.40
CA LEU A 275 -1.17 1.12 5.05
C LEU A 275 -0.92 2.64 4.95
N LYS A 276 -1.70 3.47 5.64
CA LYS A 276 -1.56 4.92 5.67
C LYS A 276 -0.19 5.38 6.17
N GLY A 277 0.48 4.60 7.02
CA GLY A 277 1.75 4.95 7.62
C GLY A 277 2.82 5.26 6.57
N PRO A 278 3.63 6.36 6.75
CA PRO A 278 4.60 6.79 5.76
C PRO A 278 5.75 5.78 5.54
N GLN A 279 5.92 4.82 6.44
CA GLN A 279 6.90 3.74 6.31
C GLN A 279 6.34 2.53 5.54
N HIS A 280 5.04 2.54 5.17
CA HIS A 280 4.39 1.46 4.46
C HIS A 280 3.83 1.93 3.10
N GLY A 281 2.68 2.58 3.04
CA GLY A 281 2.00 2.90 1.78
C GLY A 281 2.38 4.24 1.13
N GLY A 282 3.28 5.02 1.75
CA GLY A 282 3.66 6.36 1.25
C GLY A 282 4.92 6.41 0.38
N ALA A 283 5.51 5.27 0.02
CA ALA A 283 6.80 5.22 -0.65
C ALA A 283 6.76 5.80 -2.08
N ASN A 284 5.72 5.53 -2.85
CA ASN A 284 5.56 6.05 -4.22
C ASN A 284 5.44 7.59 -4.25
N ILE A 285 4.76 8.20 -3.27
CA ILE A 285 4.69 9.67 -3.12
C ILE A 285 6.09 10.24 -2.87
N LYS A 286 6.89 9.56 -2.04
CA LYS A 286 8.27 9.97 -1.76
C LYS A 286 9.15 9.87 -3.01
N VAL A 287 9.00 8.83 -3.81
CA VAL A 287 9.70 8.70 -5.09
C VAL A 287 9.39 9.89 -5.99
N VAL A 288 8.13 10.20 -6.24
CA VAL A 288 7.73 11.32 -7.12
C VAL A 288 8.25 12.65 -6.57
N SER A 289 8.14 12.87 -5.26
CA SER A 289 8.64 14.11 -4.63
C SER A 289 10.16 14.24 -4.74
N MET A 290 10.90 13.16 -4.59
CA MET A 290 12.36 13.11 -4.78
C MET A 290 12.73 13.46 -6.23
N PHE A 291 12.04 12.88 -7.23
CA PHE A 291 12.28 13.22 -8.63
C PHE A 291 11.89 14.67 -8.98
N GLN A 292 10.85 15.21 -8.33
CA GLN A 292 10.51 16.62 -8.45
C GLN A 292 11.60 17.54 -7.87
N ASP A 293 12.18 17.16 -6.73
CA ASP A 293 13.29 17.88 -6.11
C ASP A 293 14.55 17.78 -6.98
N LEU A 294 14.88 16.58 -7.50
CA LEU A 294 15.99 16.37 -8.44
C LEU A 294 15.86 17.30 -9.66
N LYS A 295 14.70 17.31 -10.32
CA LYS A 295 14.45 18.17 -11.50
C LYS A 295 14.57 19.68 -11.22
N LYS A 296 14.46 20.11 -9.97
CA LYS A 296 14.65 21.52 -9.57
C LYS A 296 16.09 21.86 -9.29
N ASN A 297 16.88 20.89 -8.83
CA ASN A 297 18.24 21.13 -8.31
C ASN A 297 19.35 20.68 -9.27
N VAL A 298 19.02 19.89 -10.29
CA VAL A 298 19.92 19.47 -11.39
C VAL A 298 19.66 20.35 -12.60
N LYS A 299 20.71 20.89 -13.22
CA LYS A 299 20.59 21.82 -14.34
C LYS A 299 20.21 21.07 -15.63
N ASP A 300 20.90 19.97 -15.90
CA ASP A 300 20.60 19.09 -17.03
C ASP A 300 20.31 17.68 -16.52
N ILE A 301 19.03 17.29 -16.54
CA ILE A 301 18.57 15.96 -16.11
C ILE A 301 18.98 14.84 -17.10
N SER A 302 19.62 15.16 -18.21
CA SER A 302 20.21 14.21 -19.16
C SER A 302 21.72 14.00 -18.94
N ASP A 303 22.34 14.82 -18.08
CA ASP A 303 23.75 14.70 -17.70
C ASP A 303 23.89 13.67 -16.54
N GLU A 304 24.54 12.55 -16.84
CA GLU A 304 24.72 11.44 -15.89
C GLU A 304 25.52 11.87 -14.65
N GLU A 305 26.53 12.76 -14.81
CA GLU A 305 27.36 13.19 -13.69
C GLU A 305 26.60 14.13 -12.75
N GLU A 306 25.83 15.07 -13.29
CA GLU A 306 24.99 15.95 -12.45
C GLU A 306 23.94 15.14 -11.67
N VAL A 307 23.33 14.12 -12.29
CA VAL A 307 22.38 13.24 -11.63
C VAL A 307 23.08 12.39 -10.57
N ARG A 308 24.27 11.83 -10.86
CA ARG A 308 25.07 11.03 -9.90
C ARG A 308 25.41 11.86 -8.65
N GLU A 309 25.88 13.08 -8.83
CA GLU A 309 26.19 13.97 -7.72
C GLU A 309 24.95 14.32 -6.87
N TYR A 310 23.79 14.48 -7.49
CA TYR A 310 22.56 14.66 -6.74
C TYR A 310 22.18 13.42 -5.92
N LEU A 311 22.34 12.20 -6.46
CA LEU A 311 22.10 10.96 -5.72
C LEU A 311 23.05 10.80 -4.52
N LYS A 312 24.33 11.20 -4.65
CA LYS A 312 25.27 11.24 -3.53
C LYS A 312 24.80 12.21 -2.43
N LYS A 313 24.35 13.44 -2.80
CA LYS A 313 23.78 14.41 -1.85
C LYS A 313 22.58 13.86 -1.10
N LEU A 314 21.71 13.07 -1.77
CA LEU A 314 20.61 12.37 -1.08
C LEU A 314 21.15 11.45 0.01
N LEU A 315 22.15 10.61 -0.30
CA LEU A 315 22.72 9.65 0.66
C LEU A 315 23.46 10.33 1.81
N HIS A 316 24.08 11.49 1.57
CA HIS A 316 24.75 12.31 2.57
C HIS A 316 23.79 13.16 3.40
N LYS A 317 22.47 13.07 3.19
CA LYS A 317 21.43 13.86 3.89
C LYS A 317 21.49 15.36 3.60
N GLU A 318 21.97 15.74 2.43
CA GLU A 318 22.14 17.14 2.01
C GLU A 318 21.02 17.61 1.09
N ALA A 319 20.26 16.67 0.46
CA ALA A 319 19.20 16.99 -0.48
C ALA A 319 17.85 16.40 -0.05
N PHE A 320 16.78 16.87 -0.66
CA PHE A 320 15.38 16.49 -0.47
C PHE A 320 14.98 16.54 1.02
N ASP A 321 14.56 15.41 1.61
CA ASP A 321 14.08 15.34 2.99
C ASP A 321 15.18 14.98 4.02
N LYS A 322 16.44 14.97 3.61
CA LYS A 322 17.63 14.74 4.44
C LYS A 322 17.63 13.41 5.22
N ARG A 323 16.88 12.41 4.75
CA ARG A 323 16.88 11.09 5.38
C ARG A 323 17.98 10.16 4.89
N GLY A 324 18.67 10.54 3.85
CA GLY A 324 19.75 9.74 3.29
C GLY A 324 19.24 8.52 2.50
N LEU A 325 18.13 8.63 1.81
CA LEU A 325 17.52 7.53 1.06
C LEU A 325 17.28 7.94 -0.40
N ILE A 326 17.58 7.03 -1.32
CA ILE A 326 17.07 7.07 -2.69
C ILE A 326 15.78 6.27 -2.68
N TYR A 327 14.65 6.97 -2.65
CA TYR A 327 13.33 6.33 -2.56
C TYR A 327 13.02 5.50 -3.79
N GLY A 328 12.34 4.37 -3.58
CA GLY A 328 12.05 3.40 -4.63
C GLY A 328 13.20 2.42 -4.90
N MET A 329 14.37 2.62 -4.28
CA MET A 329 15.51 1.71 -4.37
C MET A 329 15.62 0.86 -3.10
N GLY A 330 15.73 -0.47 -3.30
CA GLY A 330 15.77 -1.45 -2.20
C GLY A 330 14.38 -1.91 -1.75
N HIS A 331 14.33 -3.10 -1.18
CA HIS A 331 13.12 -3.72 -0.66
C HIS A 331 13.47 -4.65 0.52
N ALA A 332 12.53 -4.84 1.44
CA ALA A 332 12.74 -5.70 2.60
C ALA A 332 13.04 -7.18 2.25
N ILE A 333 12.59 -7.63 1.08
CA ILE A 333 12.76 -9.00 0.58
C ILE A 333 13.63 -9.01 -0.67
N TYR A 334 13.27 -8.24 -1.69
CA TYR A 334 13.94 -8.25 -3.00
C TYR A 334 15.26 -7.49 -2.98
N SER A 335 16.36 -8.18 -3.28
CA SER A 335 17.69 -7.56 -3.41
C SER A 335 18.19 -7.51 -4.86
N VAL A 336 17.77 -8.47 -5.70
CA VAL A 336 18.20 -8.56 -7.10
C VAL A 336 17.21 -7.91 -8.05
N SER A 337 15.92 -8.21 -7.90
CA SER A 337 14.85 -7.59 -8.70
C SER A 337 13.48 -7.75 -8.03
N ASP A 338 12.60 -6.76 -8.23
CA ASP A 338 11.16 -6.85 -7.87
C ASP A 338 10.38 -7.20 -9.15
N PRO A 339 9.69 -8.35 -9.22
CA PRO A 339 8.96 -8.77 -10.41
C PRO A 339 7.86 -7.79 -10.81
N ARG A 340 7.27 -7.08 -9.84
CA ARG A 340 6.22 -6.09 -10.08
C ARG A 340 6.79 -4.83 -10.78
N ALA A 341 7.96 -4.38 -10.34
CA ALA A 341 8.65 -3.26 -10.97
C ALA A 341 9.03 -3.61 -12.42
N GLN A 342 9.49 -4.85 -12.67
CA GLN A 342 9.83 -5.30 -14.01
C GLN A 342 8.62 -5.34 -14.95
N VAL A 343 7.48 -5.88 -14.48
CA VAL A 343 6.24 -5.89 -15.27
C VAL A 343 5.79 -4.46 -15.58
N LEU A 344 5.72 -3.60 -14.58
CA LEU A 344 5.26 -2.21 -14.76
C LEU A 344 6.17 -1.42 -15.71
N LYS A 345 7.50 -1.57 -15.59
CA LYS A 345 8.49 -0.93 -16.45
C LYS A 345 8.24 -1.18 -17.93
N GLY A 346 7.79 -2.38 -18.31
CA GLY A 346 7.50 -2.73 -19.71
C GLY A 346 6.44 -1.82 -20.37
N PHE A 347 5.61 -1.13 -19.58
CA PHE A 347 4.55 -0.25 -20.09
C PHE A 347 4.84 1.24 -19.90
N VAL A 348 5.78 1.56 -19.00
CA VAL A 348 6.09 2.96 -18.66
C VAL A 348 6.60 3.73 -19.86
N GLU A 349 7.44 3.12 -20.70
CA GLU A 349 7.96 3.78 -21.91
C GLU A 349 6.84 4.10 -22.89
N THR A 350 5.94 3.16 -23.17
CA THR A 350 4.82 3.34 -24.08
C THR A 350 3.90 4.47 -23.61
N LEU A 351 3.56 4.48 -22.32
CA LEU A 351 2.76 5.54 -21.74
C LEU A 351 3.49 6.90 -21.77
N ALA A 352 4.78 6.93 -21.45
CA ALA A 352 5.57 8.14 -21.48
C ALA A 352 5.65 8.74 -22.89
N ARG A 353 5.70 7.89 -23.92
CA ARG A 353 5.65 8.28 -25.33
C ARG A 353 4.28 8.88 -25.69
N GLU A 354 3.17 8.22 -25.32
CA GLU A 354 1.81 8.75 -25.53
C GLU A 354 1.61 10.10 -24.84
N LYS A 355 2.17 10.24 -23.62
CA LYS A 355 2.05 11.47 -22.82
C LYS A 355 3.10 12.56 -23.13
N GLY A 356 4.02 12.33 -24.07
CA GLY A 356 5.11 13.27 -24.39
C GLY A 356 6.11 13.45 -23.24
N ARG A 357 6.27 12.46 -22.36
CA ARG A 357 7.12 12.54 -21.15
C ARG A 357 8.39 11.67 -21.23
N MET A 358 8.92 11.45 -22.43
CA MET A 358 10.11 10.62 -22.64
C MET A 358 11.36 11.13 -21.91
N LYS A 359 11.53 12.47 -21.76
CA LYS A 359 12.65 13.02 -20.98
C LYS A 359 12.63 12.54 -19.52
N GLU A 360 11.44 12.49 -18.92
CA GLU A 360 11.30 12.00 -17.55
C GLU A 360 11.51 10.48 -17.47
N TYR A 361 10.98 9.73 -18.44
CA TYR A 361 11.24 8.29 -18.53
C TYR A 361 12.74 7.98 -18.57
N ASN A 362 13.49 8.69 -19.42
CA ASN A 362 14.93 8.51 -19.51
C ASN A 362 15.65 8.82 -18.19
N LEU A 363 15.20 9.85 -17.47
CA LEU A 363 15.72 10.15 -16.13
C LEU A 363 15.44 9.00 -15.14
N TYR A 364 14.21 8.45 -15.12
CA TYR A 364 13.91 7.30 -14.26
C TYR A 364 14.77 6.08 -14.62
N ALA A 365 14.94 5.79 -15.92
CA ALA A 365 15.78 4.68 -16.40
C ALA A 365 17.25 4.87 -16.00
N MET A 366 17.79 6.09 -16.12
CA MET A 366 19.14 6.47 -15.71
C MET A 366 19.33 6.27 -14.20
N VAL A 367 18.41 6.79 -13.38
CA VAL A 367 18.48 6.63 -11.91
C VAL A 367 18.37 5.17 -11.51
N GLU A 368 17.48 4.38 -12.13
CA GLU A 368 17.38 2.94 -11.84
C GLU A 368 18.70 2.20 -12.07
N GLN A 369 19.40 2.54 -13.16
CA GLN A 369 20.69 1.92 -13.50
C GLN A 369 21.81 2.37 -12.57
N MET A 370 21.87 3.66 -12.25
CA MET A 370 22.96 4.31 -11.52
C MET A 370 22.85 4.14 -10.00
N ALA A 371 21.64 4.19 -9.45
CA ALA A 371 21.44 4.23 -8.00
C ALA A 371 22.03 3.02 -7.25
N PRO A 372 21.98 1.77 -7.75
CA PRO A 372 22.63 0.64 -7.09
C PRO A 372 24.14 0.83 -6.91
N GLU A 373 24.84 1.36 -7.92
CA GLU A 373 26.27 1.65 -7.88
C GLU A 373 26.58 2.72 -6.86
N VAL A 374 25.89 3.85 -6.92
CA VAL A 374 26.06 4.96 -5.97
C VAL A 374 25.79 4.52 -4.53
N ILE A 375 24.76 3.70 -4.29
CA ILE A 375 24.48 3.16 -2.95
C ILE A 375 25.61 2.22 -2.49
N ALA A 376 26.15 1.38 -3.39
CA ALA A 376 27.24 0.46 -3.06
C ALA A 376 28.52 1.22 -2.71
N GLU A 377 28.88 2.24 -3.50
CA GLU A 377 30.03 3.11 -3.26
C GLU A 377 29.95 3.85 -1.92
N GLU A 378 28.83 4.55 -1.69
CA GLU A 378 28.68 5.47 -0.55
C GLU A 378 28.39 4.76 0.79
N ARG A 379 27.79 3.58 0.75
CA ARG A 379 27.38 2.84 1.96
C ARG A 379 28.13 1.54 2.19
N HIS A 380 29.04 1.17 1.30
CA HIS A 380 29.76 -0.10 1.37
C HIS A 380 28.80 -1.32 1.48
N ILE A 381 27.61 -1.22 0.85
CA ILE A 381 26.61 -2.27 0.80
C ILE A 381 26.73 -3.01 -0.51
N TYR A 382 27.37 -4.14 -0.48
CA TYR A 382 27.55 -5.03 -1.66
C TYR A 382 26.42 -6.04 -1.83
N LYS A 383 25.43 -6.02 -0.96
CA LYS A 383 24.19 -6.77 -1.12
C LYS A 383 23.33 -6.01 -2.13
N GLY A 384 23.01 -6.62 -3.27
CA GLY A 384 22.30 -5.96 -4.37
C GLY A 384 21.13 -5.10 -3.93
N VAL A 385 20.94 -3.97 -4.60
CA VAL A 385 19.82 -3.05 -4.43
C VAL A 385 19.14 -2.92 -5.78
N SER A 386 17.81 -3.08 -5.82
CA SER A 386 17.03 -2.97 -7.05
C SER A 386 15.85 -2.01 -6.88
N ALA A 387 15.32 -1.49 -8.00
CA ALA A 387 14.09 -0.73 -7.99
C ALA A 387 12.93 -1.64 -7.54
N ASN A 388 12.09 -1.11 -6.64
CA ASN A 388 10.87 -1.75 -6.20
C ASN A 388 9.65 -1.20 -6.98
N VAL A 389 8.45 -1.75 -6.73
CA VAL A 389 7.23 -1.35 -7.45
C VAL A 389 6.92 0.14 -7.30
N ASP A 390 7.27 0.77 -6.16
CA ASP A 390 7.00 2.18 -5.90
C ASP A 390 7.83 3.13 -6.77
N PHE A 391 8.97 2.66 -7.27
CA PHE A 391 9.84 3.43 -8.16
C PHE A 391 9.10 3.85 -9.44
N TYR A 392 8.38 2.93 -10.07
CA TYR A 392 7.65 3.20 -11.31
C TYR A 392 6.18 3.55 -11.10
N SER A 393 5.52 3.00 -10.06
CA SER A 393 4.08 3.24 -9.87
C SER A 393 3.74 4.71 -9.66
N GLY A 394 4.58 5.45 -8.93
CA GLY A 394 4.41 6.89 -8.76
C GLY A 394 4.49 7.66 -10.08
N PHE A 395 5.45 7.29 -10.93
CA PHE A 395 5.58 7.90 -12.26
C PHE A 395 4.39 7.57 -13.17
N VAL A 396 3.94 6.31 -13.16
CA VAL A 396 2.72 5.88 -13.86
C VAL A 396 1.53 6.73 -13.41
N TYR A 397 1.28 6.82 -12.11
CA TYR A 397 0.17 7.60 -11.57
C TYR A 397 0.24 9.07 -11.97
N SER A 398 1.44 9.65 -12.02
CA SER A 398 1.62 11.02 -12.49
C SER A 398 1.31 11.20 -13.99
N MET A 399 1.56 10.17 -14.82
CA MET A 399 1.21 10.18 -16.25
C MET A 399 -0.28 9.95 -16.51
N LEU A 400 -0.97 9.30 -15.56
CA LEU A 400 -2.42 9.13 -15.56
C LEU A 400 -3.15 10.35 -14.98
N ASP A 401 -2.45 11.42 -14.64
CA ASP A 401 -2.97 12.64 -14.00
C ASP A 401 -3.71 12.35 -12.67
N LEU A 402 -3.29 11.30 -11.97
CA LEU A 402 -3.79 11.04 -10.62
C LEU A 402 -3.21 12.07 -9.64
N PRO A 403 -4.03 12.71 -8.80
CA PRO A 403 -3.52 13.60 -7.75
C PRO A 403 -2.74 12.81 -6.69
N LEU A 404 -1.72 13.43 -6.12
CA LEU A 404 -0.87 12.79 -5.08
C LEU A 404 -1.67 12.25 -3.90
N GLU A 405 -2.76 12.90 -3.55
CA GLU A 405 -3.67 12.50 -2.47
C GLU A 405 -4.34 11.15 -2.73
N LEU A 406 -4.40 10.69 -3.98
CA LEU A 406 -4.97 9.39 -4.37
C LEU A 406 -3.94 8.26 -4.51
N TYR A 407 -2.64 8.50 -4.43
CA TYR A 407 -1.63 7.44 -4.66
C TYR A 407 -1.78 6.28 -3.66
N THR A 408 -1.80 6.57 -2.37
CA THR A 408 -2.02 5.55 -1.34
C THR A 408 -3.45 5.00 -1.34
N PRO A 409 -4.52 5.80 -1.53
CA PRO A 409 -5.88 5.28 -1.73
C PRO A 409 -6.03 4.32 -2.92
N ILE A 410 -5.40 4.58 -4.06
CA ILE A 410 -5.40 3.63 -5.20
C ILE A 410 -4.68 2.33 -4.84
N PHE A 411 -3.59 2.41 -4.07
CA PHE A 411 -2.97 1.22 -3.50
C PHE A 411 -3.95 0.46 -2.59
N ALA A 412 -4.72 1.14 -1.75
CA ALA A 412 -5.74 0.52 -0.90
C ALA A 412 -6.87 -0.12 -1.72
N VAL A 413 -7.31 0.52 -2.82
CA VAL A 413 -8.29 -0.04 -3.77
C VAL A 413 -7.84 -1.39 -4.33
N ALA A 414 -6.56 -1.56 -4.59
CA ALA A 414 -5.99 -2.83 -4.99
C ALA A 414 -5.89 -3.81 -3.80
N ARG A 415 -5.30 -3.37 -2.71
CA ARG A 415 -4.93 -4.22 -1.58
C ARG A 415 -6.11 -4.75 -0.77
N ILE A 416 -7.29 -4.12 -0.85
CA ILE A 416 -8.52 -4.64 -0.22
C ILE A 416 -8.82 -6.08 -0.66
N VAL A 417 -8.46 -6.46 -1.88
CA VAL A 417 -8.61 -7.82 -2.40
C VAL A 417 -7.76 -8.80 -1.59
N GLY A 418 -6.46 -8.49 -1.42
CA GLY A 418 -5.54 -9.30 -0.61
C GLY A 418 -5.98 -9.38 0.85
N TRP A 419 -6.36 -8.25 1.46
CA TRP A 419 -6.87 -8.25 2.84
C TRP A 419 -8.14 -9.11 2.99
N SER A 420 -9.04 -9.03 2.03
CA SER A 420 -10.27 -9.85 2.02
C SER A 420 -9.95 -11.33 1.91
N ALA A 421 -9.02 -11.71 1.02
CA ALA A 421 -8.59 -13.10 0.86
C ALA A 421 -7.94 -13.64 2.15
N HIS A 422 -7.03 -12.88 2.77
CA HIS A 422 -6.39 -13.26 4.03
C HIS A 422 -7.37 -13.31 5.20
N ARG A 423 -8.37 -12.41 5.23
CA ARG A 423 -9.43 -12.51 6.24
C ARG A 423 -10.25 -13.78 6.08
N MET A 424 -10.64 -14.13 4.85
CA MET A 424 -11.35 -15.40 4.59
C MET A 424 -10.50 -16.60 4.98
N GLU A 425 -9.20 -16.60 4.62
CA GLU A 425 -8.25 -17.66 4.99
C GLU A 425 -8.12 -17.79 6.51
N GLU A 426 -8.04 -16.68 7.24
CA GLU A 426 -7.97 -16.66 8.72
C GLU A 426 -9.22 -17.31 9.32
N LEU A 427 -10.41 -16.93 8.90
CA LEU A 427 -11.67 -17.48 9.42
C LEU A 427 -11.89 -18.96 9.07
N ILE A 428 -11.35 -19.43 7.94
CA ILE A 428 -11.46 -20.83 7.52
C ILE A 428 -10.52 -21.73 8.33
N ASN A 429 -9.32 -21.26 8.68
CA ASN A 429 -8.23 -22.13 9.13
C ASN A 429 -7.85 -21.95 10.60
N THR A 430 -8.23 -20.84 11.23
CA THR A 430 -7.75 -20.56 12.60
C THR A 430 -8.90 -20.35 13.58
N ASP A 431 -8.69 -20.80 14.81
CA ASP A 431 -9.60 -20.67 15.95
C ASP A 431 -8.93 -19.96 17.15
N LYS A 432 -7.73 -19.42 16.94
CA LYS A 432 -6.90 -18.85 18.00
C LYS A 432 -6.57 -17.40 17.75
N ILE A 433 -6.76 -16.58 18.80
CA ILE A 433 -6.33 -15.19 18.77
C ILE A 433 -4.79 -15.10 18.66
N ILE A 434 -4.29 -14.27 17.76
CA ILE A 434 -2.86 -13.97 17.60
C ILE A 434 -2.40 -13.15 18.80
N ARG A 435 -1.61 -13.75 19.67
CA ARG A 435 -1.15 -13.16 20.93
C ARG A 435 0.33 -13.46 21.19
N PRO A 436 1.25 -12.66 20.65
CA PRO A 436 2.68 -12.82 20.94
C PRO A 436 3.00 -12.52 22.40
N ALA A 437 4.08 -13.12 22.92
CA ALA A 437 4.58 -12.84 24.26
C ALA A 437 5.38 -11.55 24.31
N TYR A 438 5.24 -10.79 25.39
CA TYR A 438 6.07 -9.64 25.73
C TYR A 438 6.75 -9.85 27.08
N LYS A 439 8.06 -9.57 27.14
CA LYS A 439 8.86 -9.67 28.37
C LYS A 439 8.84 -8.33 29.12
N ASN A 440 8.30 -8.34 30.36
CA ASN A 440 8.49 -7.23 31.27
C ASN A 440 9.94 -7.22 31.80
N VAL A 441 10.61 -6.09 31.72
CA VAL A 441 12.00 -5.89 32.15
C VAL A 441 12.13 -5.03 33.41
N LEU A 442 11.02 -4.56 33.97
CA LEU A 442 11.01 -3.81 35.25
C LEU A 442 11.02 -4.77 36.42
N ALA A 443 11.74 -4.41 37.47
CA ALA A 443 11.64 -5.08 38.76
C ALA A 443 10.28 -4.78 39.42
N PRO A 444 9.75 -5.70 40.24
CA PRO A 444 8.58 -5.41 41.07
C PRO A 444 8.82 -4.17 41.94
N ALA A 445 7.84 -3.28 42.00
CA ALA A 445 7.88 -2.09 42.83
C ALA A 445 6.83 -2.18 43.94
N VAL A 446 7.16 -1.59 45.10
CA VAL A 446 6.22 -1.45 46.21
C VAL A 446 5.37 -0.20 46.01
N TYR A 447 4.08 -0.32 46.18
CA TYR A 447 3.19 0.85 46.12
C TYR A 447 3.46 1.77 47.33
N VAL A 448 3.74 3.04 47.05
CA VAL A 448 3.89 4.10 48.06
C VAL A 448 2.63 4.93 48.07
N PRO A 449 1.94 5.10 49.21
CA PRO A 449 0.76 5.98 49.31
C PRO A 449 1.05 7.42 48.84
N LEU A 450 0.08 8.09 48.21
CA LEU A 450 0.29 9.42 47.62
C LEU A 450 0.89 10.45 48.59
N LYS A 451 0.48 10.40 49.87
CA LYS A 451 0.96 11.31 50.90
C LYS A 451 2.42 11.07 51.35
N GLU A 452 3.00 9.95 50.95
CA GLU A 452 4.36 9.52 51.28
C GLU A 452 5.31 9.60 50.07
N ARG A 453 4.81 10.11 48.93
CA ARG A 453 5.62 10.34 47.71
C ARG A 453 6.26 11.73 47.79
N GLU A 454 7.54 11.79 47.52
CA GLU A 454 8.30 13.03 47.36
C GLU A 454 7.97 13.73 46.05
#